data_e7445089e25a0d0e5edb632528260bb6
#
_entry.id   e7445089e25a0d0e5edb632528260bb6
#
_cell.length_a   1.000
_cell.length_b   1.000
_cell.length_c   1.000
_cell.angle_alpha   90.00
_cell.angle_beta   90.00
_cell.angle_gamma   90.00
#
_symmetry.space_group_name_H-M   'P 1'
#
loop_
_entity.id
_entity.type
_entity.pdbx_description
1 polymer ?
#
loop_
_entity_poly.entity_id
_entity_poly.type
_entity_poly.pdbx_seq_one_letter_code
_entity_poly.pdbx_strand_id
1 'polypeptide(L)'
;MNFMQLANLEENKLNLEGVYYDQIPERFYPNGVRAPHLFGYVKEVDRKIRKNLKNKDLYELGDLVGWSGLEKHYESFLMGVRGTYFYEVDASGREVGSASELKDTRPSPGGNIQTTIDLQLQMYCEKLMVNKKGVILVGQPESGGILAAVSSPDYSPDFFTGLITESDWEDIKNNPDKPLMNRYLQGKYIPGSIVKMITQVTLLNSDKFNKDVKQYCPGFYQFGDRIFGCWLSEGHGDLSLTEAISVSCDVFFYKTIKQIKINALHDSFKLFGFGLKTKID
;
A
#
# COMPACT_ATOMS: atom_id res chain seq x y z
N MET A 1 -13.56 4.59 27.69
CA MET A 1 -13.72 4.53 29.18
C MET A 1 -12.36 4.17 29.78
N ASN A 2 -11.91 4.86 30.83
CA ASN A 2 -10.67 4.50 31.51
C ASN A 2 -10.92 3.44 32.62
N PHE A 3 -9.84 2.87 33.18
CA PHE A 3 -9.93 1.81 34.19
C PHE A 3 -10.75 2.19 35.42
N MET A 4 -10.60 3.43 35.91
CA MET A 4 -11.36 3.92 37.10
C MET A 4 -12.86 4.06 36.81
N GLN A 5 -13.21 4.49 35.61
CA GLN A 5 -14.63 4.57 35.18
C GLN A 5 -15.24 3.18 35.04
N LEU A 6 -14.47 2.23 34.50
CA LEU A 6 -14.91 0.83 34.40
C LEU A 6 -15.10 0.21 35.79
N ALA A 7 -14.14 0.40 36.71
CA ALA A 7 -14.26 -0.10 38.09
C ALA A 7 -15.48 0.46 38.79
N ASN A 8 -15.73 1.77 38.69
CA ASN A 8 -16.93 2.40 39.25
C ASN A 8 -18.24 1.84 38.67
N LEU A 9 -18.23 1.52 37.37
CA LEU A 9 -19.40 0.94 36.72
C LEU A 9 -19.66 -0.48 37.22
N GLU A 10 -18.59 -1.29 37.32
CA GLU A 10 -18.70 -2.66 37.87
C GLU A 10 -19.15 -2.67 39.34
N GLU A 11 -18.60 -1.81 40.19
CA GLU A 11 -19.01 -1.69 41.59
C GLU A 11 -20.48 -1.30 41.77
N ASN A 12 -21.00 -0.51 40.85
CA ASN A 12 -22.39 -0.03 40.89
C ASN A 12 -23.35 -0.79 39.97
N LYS A 13 -22.90 -1.86 39.31
CA LYS A 13 -23.66 -2.61 38.29
C LYS A 13 -25.05 -3.07 38.79
N LEU A 14 -25.15 -3.44 40.07
CA LEU A 14 -26.42 -3.85 40.68
C LEU A 14 -27.46 -2.72 40.76
N ASN A 15 -27.02 -1.47 40.78
CA ASN A 15 -27.87 -0.28 40.85
C ASN A 15 -28.14 0.36 39.48
N LEU A 16 -27.50 -0.16 38.43
CA LEU A 16 -27.55 0.38 37.04
C LEU A 16 -28.33 -0.60 36.16
N GLU A 17 -29.64 -0.70 36.39
CA GLU A 17 -30.51 -1.56 35.58
C GLU A 17 -30.46 -1.13 34.09
N GLY A 18 -30.30 -2.10 33.18
CA GLY A 18 -30.29 -1.85 31.74
C GLY A 18 -28.96 -1.27 31.19
N VAL A 19 -27.92 -1.13 32.03
CA VAL A 19 -26.59 -0.70 31.59
C VAL A 19 -25.71 -1.91 31.35
N TYR A 20 -25.26 -2.05 30.11
CA TYR A 20 -24.30 -3.08 29.69
C TYR A 20 -23.10 -2.38 29.07
N TYR A 21 -21.93 -2.99 29.16
CA TYR A 21 -20.75 -2.55 28.44
C TYR A 21 -20.14 -3.73 27.69
N ASP A 22 -19.49 -3.41 26.60
CA ASP A 22 -18.78 -4.38 25.79
C ASP A 22 -17.34 -3.94 25.57
N GLN A 23 -16.42 -4.90 25.42
CA GLN A 23 -15.01 -4.62 25.09
C GLN A 23 -14.83 -4.79 23.60
N ILE A 24 -14.60 -3.68 22.92
CA ILE A 24 -14.35 -3.68 21.48
C ILE A 24 -12.85 -3.54 21.25
N PRO A 25 -12.22 -4.47 20.51
CA PRO A 25 -10.81 -4.34 20.15
C PRO A 25 -10.63 -3.15 19.20
N GLU A 26 -9.64 -2.32 19.50
CA GLU A 26 -9.29 -1.15 18.69
C GLU A 26 -7.88 -1.31 18.11
N ARG A 27 -7.65 -0.82 16.91
CA ARG A 27 -6.32 -0.80 16.30
C ARG A 27 -5.46 0.27 16.96
N PHE A 28 -4.26 -0.11 17.33
CA PHE A 28 -3.26 0.78 17.91
C PHE A 28 -1.97 0.71 17.09
N TYR A 29 -1.42 1.87 16.74
CA TYR A 29 -0.21 2.00 15.92
C TYR A 29 0.94 2.57 16.77
N PRO A 30 1.75 1.70 17.39
CA PRO A 30 2.83 2.13 18.27
C PRO A 30 3.99 2.78 17.49
N ASN A 31 4.88 3.45 18.23
CA ASN A 31 6.16 3.99 17.74
C ASN A 31 6.06 5.09 16.67
N GLY A 32 4.88 5.65 16.43
CA GLY A 32 4.69 6.79 15.51
C GLY A 32 4.87 6.47 14.03
N VAL A 33 4.94 5.17 13.67
CA VAL A 33 4.91 4.76 12.26
C VAL A 33 3.55 5.10 11.66
N ARG A 34 3.54 5.62 10.45
CA ARG A 34 2.28 5.95 9.77
C ARG A 34 1.86 4.83 8.82
N ALA A 35 2.55 4.62 7.73
CA ALA A 35 2.33 3.58 6.72
C ALA A 35 0.84 3.18 6.47
N PRO A 36 -0.12 4.14 6.41
CA PRO A 36 -1.55 3.79 6.40
C PRO A 36 -1.98 3.04 5.14
N HIS A 37 -1.29 3.27 4.03
CA HIS A 37 -1.56 2.55 2.78
C HIS A 37 -1.04 1.12 2.78
N LEU A 38 -0.02 0.83 3.61
CA LEU A 38 0.52 -0.52 3.79
C LEU A 38 -0.35 -1.33 4.74
N PHE A 39 -0.55 -0.81 5.96
CA PHE A 39 -1.38 -1.49 6.95
C PHE A 39 -2.82 -1.60 6.48
N GLY A 40 -3.32 -0.56 5.85
CA GLY A 40 -4.72 -0.44 5.55
C GLY A 40 -5.52 -0.05 6.79
N TYR A 41 -6.78 -0.37 6.77
CA TYR A 41 -7.71 -0.11 7.86
C TYR A 41 -8.84 -1.12 7.87
N VAL A 42 -9.52 -1.21 8.99
CA VAL A 42 -10.71 -2.02 9.18
C VAL A 42 -11.98 -1.16 9.11
N LYS A 43 -13.10 -1.76 8.76
CA LYS A 43 -14.42 -1.14 8.80
C LYS A 43 -15.38 -1.99 9.59
N GLU A 44 -16.31 -1.34 10.26
CA GLU A 44 -17.45 -2.01 10.88
C GLU A 44 -18.39 -2.59 9.82
N VAL A 45 -18.80 -3.82 10.02
CA VAL A 45 -19.68 -4.55 9.11
C VAL A 45 -21.12 -4.10 9.32
N ASP A 46 -21.62 -3.31 8.39
CA ASP A 46 -23.02 -2.98 8.24
C ASP A 46 -23.77 -3.99 7.33
N ARG A 47 -25.07 -3.81 7.16
CA ARG A 47 -25.91 -4.67 6.29
C ARG A 47 -25.44 -4.65 4.83
N LYS A 48 -24.93 -3.52 4.34
CA LYS A 48 -24.49 -3.33 2.96
C LYS A 48 -23.12 -4.02 2.74
N ILE A 49 -22.21 -3.83 3.67
CA ILE A 49 -20.89 -4.47 3.65
C ILE A 49 -21.06 -5.98 3.74
N ARG A 50 -21.83 -6.49 4.73
CA ARG A 50 -22.06 -7.93 4.90
C ARG A 50 -22.61 -8.61 3.65
N LYS A 51 -23.54 -7.97 2.94
CA LYS A 51 -24.14 -8.50 1.70
C LYS A 51 -23.08 -8.73 0.60
N ASN A 52 -22.02 -7.94 0.59
CA ASN A 52 -20.97 -7.96 -0.44
C ASN A 52 -19.76 -8.80 -0.04
N LEU A 53 -19.66 -9.26 1.20
CA LEU A 53 -18.57 -10.13 1.64
C LEU A 53 -18.73 -11.54 1.06
N LYS A 54 -17.61 -12.12 0.60
CA LYS A 54 -17.58 -13.50 0.09
C LYS A 54 -17.97 -14.52 1.17
N ASN A 55 -17.48 -14.31 2.40
CA ASN A 55 -17.68 -15.19 3.55
C ASN A 55 -18.61 -14.53 4.58
N LYS A 56 -19.75 -14.01 4.10
CA LYS A 56 -20.72 -13.24 4.92
C LYS A 56 -21.19 -13.94 6.19
N ASP A 57 -21.15 -15.27 6.21
CA ASP A 57 -21.62 -16.08 7.34
C ASP A 57 -20.62 -16.09 8.52
N LEU A 58 -19.38 -15.63 8.28
CA LEU A 58 -18.37 -15.45 9.32
C LEU A 58 -18.51 -14.12 10.08
N TYR A 59 -19.36 -13.21 9.58
CA TYR A 59 -19.47 -11.85 10.12
C TYR A 59 -20.87 -11.57 10.61
N GLU A 60 -20.94 -10.90 11.74
CA GLU A 60 -22.15 -10.27 12.28
C GLU A 60 -22.10 -8.75 12.06
N LEU A 61 -23.24 -8.10 12.30
CA LEU A 61 -23.28 -6.64 12.26
C LEU A 61 -22.48 -6.10 13.46
N GLY A 62 -21.64 -5.10 13.20
CA GLY A 62 -20.74 -4.54 14.21
C GLY A 62 -19.33 -5.13 14.22
N ASP A 63 -19.09 -6.25 13.51
CA ASP A 63 -17.74 -6.78 13.38
C ASP A 63 -16.81 -5.86 12.61
N LEU A 64 -15.52 -6.01 12.86
CA LEU A 64 -14.50 -5.35 12.06
C LEU A 64 -14.04 -6.26 10.92
N VAL A 65 -13.94 -5.71 9.72
CA VAL A 65 -13.40 -6.39 8.53
C VAL A 65 -12.32 -5.56 7.88
N GLY A 66 -11.22 -6.19 7.48
CA GLY A 66 -10.14 -5.54 6.75
C GLY A 66 -10.61 -4.97 5.42
N TRP A 67 -10.44 -3.65 5.22
CA TRP A 67 -10.96 -2.95 4.05
C TRP A 67 -9.90 -2.64 3.00
N SER A 68 -8.67 -2.43 3.41
CA SER A 68 -7.53 -2.16 2.52
C SER A 68 -6.22 -2.69 3.11
N GLY A 69 -5.15 -2.70 2.30
CA GLY A 69 -3.79 -3.06 2.70
C GLY A 69 -3.67 -4.46 3.31
N LEU A 70 -2.73 -4.63 4.22
CA LEU A 70 -2.46 -5.90 4.90
C LEU A 70 -3.68 -6.42 5.68
N GLU A 71 -4.46 -5.52 6.29
CA GLU A 71 -5.70 -5.89 7.00
C GLU A 71 -6.66 -6.63 6.07
N LYS A 72 -6.84 -6.15 4.85
CA LYS A 72 -7.71 -6.81 3.87
C LYS A 72 -7.12 -8.08 3.30
N HIS A 73 -5.83 -8.03 2.95
CA HIS A 73 -5.18 -9.15 2.27
C HIS A 73 -5.09 -10.38 3.16
N TYR A 74 -4.77 -10.15 4.43
CA TYR A 74 -4.61 -11.20 5.43
C TYR A 74 -5.80 -11.34 6.37
N GLU A 75 -6.97 -10.80 6.02
CA GLU A 75 -8.19 -10.83 6.83
C GLU A 75 -8.49 -12.21 7.41
N SER A 76 -8.50 -13.24 6.58
CA SER A 76 -8.80 -14.62 7.01
C SER A 76 -7.81 -15.18 8.04
N PHE A 77 -6.60 -14.64 8.10
CA PHE A 77 -5.57 -15.04 9.05
C PHE A 77 -5.60 -14.17 10.31
N LEU A 78 -5.95 -12.90 10.17
CA LEU A 78 -5.98 -11.91 11.26
C LEU A 78 -7.27 -11.96 12.08
N MET A 79 -8.39 -12.40 11.48
CA MET A 79 -9.72 -12.33 12.08
C MET A 79 -9.88 -13.22 13.33
N GLY A 80 -9.16 -14.33 13.42
CA GLY A 80 -9.37 -15.32 14.50
C GLY A 80 -10.70 -16.10 14.37
N VAL A 81 -11.05 -16.79 15.42
CA VAL A 81 -12.29 -17.58 15.49
C VAL A 81 -13.05 -17.18 16.75
N ARG A 82 -14.33 -16.87 16.59
CA ARG A 82 -15.19 -16.50 17.71
C ARG A 82 -15.42 -17.65 18.65
N GLY A 83 -15.52 -17.31 19.93
CA GLY A 83 -16.09 -18.20 20.94
C GLY A 83 -17.59 -17.97 21.08
N THR A 84 -18.25 -18.90 21.75
CA THR A 84 -19.64 -18.79 22.16
C THR A 84 -19.73 -19.11 23.65
N TYR A 85 -20.36 -18.25 24.39
CA TYR A 85 -20.60 -18.40 25.81
C TYR A 85 -22.11 -18.39 26.07
N PHE A 86 -22.59 -19.35 26.83
CA PHE A 86 -24.03 -19.50 27.17
C PHE A 86 -24.24 -19.22 28.66
N TYR A 87 -25.13 -18.32 28.95
CA TYR A 87 -25.51 -17.99 30.33
C TYR A 87 -27.02 -17.95 30.50
N GLU A 88 -27.47 -18.28 31.72
CA GLU A 88 -28.85 -18.20 32.12
C GLU A 88 -29.19 -16.79 32.57
N VAL A 89 -30.39 -16.31 32.20
CA VAL A 89 -30.87 -15.01 32.62
C VAL A 89 -32.20 -15.18 33.39
N ASP A 90 -32.42 -14.35 34.41
CA ASP A 90 -33.70 -14.26 35.09
C ASP A 90 -34.76 -13.54 34.24
N ALA A 91 -35.99 -13.46 34.78
CA ALA A 91 -37.11 -12.79 34.10
C ALA A 91 -36.86 -11.27 33.88
N SER A 92 -35.88 -10.69 34.54
CA SER A 92 -35.45 -9.29 34.39
C SER A 92 -34.27 -9.14 33.46
N GLY A 93 -33.77 -10.24 32.83
CA GLY A 93 -32.63 -10.25 31.94
C GLY A 93 -31.26 -10.20 32.65
N ARG A 94 -31.20 -10.44 33.96
CA ARG A 94 -29.95 -10.48 34.71
C ARG A 94 -29.31 -11.85 34.61
N GLU A 95 -28.00 -11.90 34.38
CA GLU A 95 -27.22 -13.12 34.36
C GLU A 95 -27.19 -13.76 35.74
N VAL A 96 -27.66 -15.02 35.84
CA VAL A 96 -27.77 -15.78 37.11
C VAL A 96 -26.85 -16.97 37.17
N GLY A 97 -26.24 -17.36 36.06
CA GLY A 97 -25.27 -18.45 36.02
C GLY A 97 -24.93 -18.92 34.59
N SER A 98 -23.97 -19.86 34.47
CA SER A 98 -23.68 -20.49 33.21
C SER A 98 -24.74 -21.54 32.85
N ALA A 99 -25.13 -21.62 31.59
CA ALA A 99 -26.08 -22.63 31.10
C ALA A 99 -25.41 -24.01 31.09
N SER A 100 -25.64 -24.82 32.12
CA SER A 100 -24.95 -26.08 32.34
C SER A 100 -25.21 -27.15 31.27
N GLU A 101 -26.27 -27.00 30.48
CA GLU A 101 -26.64 -27.94 29.39
C GLU A 101 -25.96 -27.61 28.04
N LEU A 102 -25.41 -26.42 27.91
CA LEU A 102 -24.76 -25.95 26.66
C LEU A 102 -23.23 -25.85 26.85
N LYS A 103 -22.51 -26.20 25.81
CA LYS A 103 -21.03 -26.19 25.86
C LYS A 103 -20.48 -24.91 25.28
N ASP A 104 -19.78 -24.16 26.11
CA ASP A 104 -19.02 -23.00 25.67
C ASP A 104 -17.93 -23.39 24.70
N THR A 105 -17.68 -22.53 23.70
CA THR A 105 -16.53 -22.60 22.83
C THR A 105 -15.61 -21.40 23.08
N ARG A 106 -14.33 -21.68 23.32
CA ARG A 106 -13.37 -20.60 23.56
C ARG A 106 -13.01 -19.90 22.25
N PRO A 107 -12.87 -18.57 22.25
CA PRO A 107 -12.36 -17.85 21.09
C PRO A 107 -10.90 -18.24 20.83
N SER A 108 -10.51 -18.21 19.55
CA SER A 108 -9.11 -18.35 19.14
C SER A 108 -8.65 -17.03 18.53
N PRO A 109 -7.58 -16.42 19.03
CA PRO A 109 -7.06 -15.18 18.47
C PRO A 109 -6.60 -15.37 17.03
N GLY A 110 -6.62 -14.30 16.26
CA GLY A 110 -6.03 -14.29 14.93
C GLY A 110 -4.51 -14.44 14.94
N GLY A 111 -3.93 -14.71 13.79
CA GLY A 111 -2.49 -14.87 13.64
C GLY A 111 -1.73 -13.52 13.69
N ASN A 112 -0.42 -13.61 13.88
CA ASN A 112 0.48 -12.47 13.80
C ASN A 112 1.18 -12.46 12.44
N ILE A 113 1.31 -11.28 11.82
CA ILE A 113 2.04 -11.11 10.58
C ILE A 113 3.38 -10.42 10.88
N GLN A 114 4.46 -11.04 10.42
CA GLN A 114 5.76 -10.41 10.38
C GLN A 114 6.05 -9.97 8.94
N THR A 115 6.25 -8.66 8.74
CA THR A 115 6.57 -8.08 7.44
C THR A 115 8.08 -7.92 7.25
N THR A 116 8.51 -7.63 6.02
CA THR A 116 9.90 -7.28 5.70
C THR A 116 10.22 -5.81 5.94
N ILE A 117 9.23 -5.02 6.38
CA ILE A 117 9.42 -3.59 6.62
C ILE A 117 10.41 -3.36 7.76
N ASP A 118 11.43 -2.56 7.48
CA ASP A 118 12.31 -2.00 8.49
C ASP A 118 11.66 -0.75 9.07
N LEU A 119 11.29 -0.79 10.34
CA LEU A 119 10.57 0.28 11.01
C LEU A 119 11.34 1.61 10.97
N GLN A 120 12.64 1.58 11.21
CA GLN A 120 13.45 2.80 11.25
C GLN A 120 13.57 3.43 9.86
N LEU A 121 13.78 2.60 8.84
CA LEU A 121 13.84 3.04 7.46
C LEU A 121 12.49 3.59 6.99
N GLN A 122 11.38 2.93 7.35
CA GLN A 122 10.01 3.40 7.04
C GLN A 122 9.79 4.81 7.62
N MET A 123 10.04 5.00 8.90
CA MET A 123 9.88 6.29 9.59
C MET A 123 10.80 7.37 8.98
N TYR A 124 12.02 7.01 8.62
CA TYR A 124 12.95 7.92 7.95
C TYR A 124 12.41 8.35 6.58
N CYS A 125 11.92 7.41 5.78
CA CYS A 125 11.31 7.69 4.48
C CYS A 125 10.05 8.55 4.61
N GLU A 126 9.21 8.30 5.61
CA GLU A 126 8.04 9.14 5.91
C GLU A 126 8.44 10.58 6.23
N LYS A 127 9.47 10.75 7.05
CA LYS A 127 10.02 12.09 7.37
C LYS A 127 10.53 12.83 6.14
N LEU A 128 11.20 12.13 5.21
CA LEU A 128 11.68 12.72 3.95
C LEU A 128 10.54 13.19 3.05
N MET A 129 9.35 12.60 3.18
CA MET A 129 8.19 12.89 2.35
C MET A 129 7.27 13.97 2.94
N VAL A 130 7.56 14.49 4.10
CA VAL A 130 6.79 15.62 4.69
C VAL A 130 6.74 16.77 3.68
N ASN A 131 5.54 17.31 3.44
CA ASN A 131 5.24 18.38 2.48
C ASN A 131 5.62 18.07 1.02
N LYS A 132 5.75 16.80 0.66
CA LYS A 132 6.01 16.36 -0.72
C LYS A 132 4.90 15.44 -1.21
N LYS A 133 4.72 15.39 -2.54
CA LYS A 133 3.79 14.46 -3.20
C LYS A 133 4.59 13.43 -3.98
N GLY A 134 4.35 12.16 -3.73
CA GLY A 134 5.03 11.10 -4.45
C GLY A 134 5.14 9.80 -3.67
N VAL A 135 6.16 9.03 -4.00
CA VAL A 135 6.38 7.68 -3.49
C VAL A 135 7.84 7.50 -3.12
N ILE A 136 8.09 6.83 -2.00
CA ILE A 136 9.35 6.15 -1.75
C ILE A 136 9.03 4.66 -1.56
N LEU A 137 9.66 3.83 -2.37
CA LEU A 137 9.60 2.37 -2.24
C LEU A 137 11.04 1.85 -2.18
N VAL A 138 11.40 1.19 -1.09
CA VAL A 138 12.72 0.60 -0.89
C VAL A 138 12.61 -0.91 -0.87
N GLY A 139 13.28 -1.56 -1.80
CA GLY A 139 13.29 -3.02 -1.91
C GLY A 139 14.69 -3.59 -1.74
N GLN A 140 14.75 -4.82 -1.27
CA GLN A 140 15.97 -5.63 -1.21
C GLN A 140 15.99 -6.56 -2.44
N PRO A 141 16.91 -6.34 -3.40
CA PRO A 141 16.88 -7.09 -4.66
C PRO A 141 17.06 -8.61 -4.49
N GLU A 142 17.85 -9.05 -3.52
CA GLU A 142 18.18 -10.46 -3.29
C GLU A 142 16.98 -11.28 -2.83
N SER A 143 16.10 -10.69 -2.01
CA SER A 143 14.93 -11.37 -1.45
C SER A 143 13.62 -10.96 -2.12
N GLY A 144 13.60 -9.83 -2.83
CA GLY A 144 12.38 -9.17 -3.28
C GLY A 144 11.57 -8.50 -2.16
N GLY A 145 12.09 -8.50 -0.93
CA GLY A 145 11.42 -7.92 0.24
C GLY A 145 11.31 -6.40 0.14
N ILE A 146 10.16 -5.85 0.51
CA ILE A 146 9.95 -4.41 0.62
C ILE A 146 10.35 -3.97 2.02
N LEU A 147 11.34 -3.09 2.13
CA LEU A 147 11.86 -2.57 3.40
C LEU A 147 11.18 -1.29 3.85
N ALA A 148 10.71 -0.47 2.90
CA ALA A 148 9.90 0.72 3.18
C ALA A 148 8.95 1.01 2.03
N ALA A 149 7.73 1.47 2.34
CA ALA A 149 6.72 1.83 1.36
C ALA A 149 5.95 3.08 1.82
N VAL A 150 6.22 4.22 1.19
CA VAL A 150 5.61 5.51 1.54
C VAL A 150 4.85 6.06 0.35
N SER A 151 3.60 6.45 0.58
CA SER A 151 2.75 7.19 -0.34
C SER A 151 2.40 8.52 0.31
N SER A 152 2.80 9.64 -0.28
CA SER A 152 2.58 10.96 0.32
C SER A 152 1.87 11.91 -0.66
N PRO A 153 0.96 12.79 -0.19
CA PRO A 153 0.46 12.84 1.19
C PRO A 153 -0.35 11.61 1.55
N ASP A 154 -0.37 11.29 2.82
CA ASP A 154 -1.11 10.20 3.41
C ASP A 154 -2.13 10.71 4.44
N TYR A 155 -2.76 9.79 5.16
CA TYR A 155 -3.66 10.07 6.29
C TYR A 155 -3.10 9.46 7.57
N SER A 156 -3.60 9.87 8.74
CA SER A 156 -3.23 9.20 9.99
C SER A 156 -3.79 7.77 9.99
N PRO A 157 -3.02 6.74 10.37
CA PRO A 157 -3.55 5.39 10.53
C PRO A 157 -4.68 5.36 11.58
N ASP A 158 -4.64 6.26 12.57
CA ASP A 158 -5.69 6.38 13.59
C ASP A 158 -7.00 6.97 13.05
N PHE A 159 -7.02 7.52 11.84
CA PHE A 159 -8.22 8.12 11.25
C PHE A 159 -9.41 7.14 11.19
N PHE A 160 -9.13 5.85 11.04
CA PHE A 160 -10.14 4.81 10.93
C PHE A 160 -10.32 3.97 12.21
N THR A 161 -9.70 4.36 13.34
CA THR A 161 -9.78 3.59 14.60
C THR A 161 -10.97 3.99 15.49
N GLY A 162 -11.65 5.07 15.19
CA GLY A 162 -12.79 5.57 15.97
C GLY A 162 -13.98 5.95 15.11
N LEU A 163 -14.90 6.70 15.72
CA LEU A 163 -16.05 7.27 15.01
C LEU A 163 -15.58 8.34 14.03
N ILE A 164 -15.81 8.10 12.75
CA ILE A 164 -15.54 9.06 11.68
C ILE A 164 -16.82 9.89 11.48
N THR A 165 -16.74 11.21 11.68
CA THR A 165 -17.85 12.08 11.36
C THR A 165 -18.04 12.23 9.85
N GLU A 166 -19.25 12.60 9.43
CA GLU A 166 -19.50 12.87 8.00
C GLU A 166 -18.60 14.00 7.47
N SER A 167 -18.34 15.01 8.29
CA SER A 167 -17.42 16.10 7.97
C SER A 167 -15.99 15.61 7.74
N ASP A 168 -15.44 14.79 8.66
CA ASP A 168 -14.07 14.26 8.54
C ASP A 168 -13.93 13.41 7.28
N TRP A 169 -14.97 12.61 6.97
CA TRP A 169 -14.99 11.80 5.77
C TRP A 169 -15.01 12.63 4.48
N GLU A 170 -15.88 13.66 4.42
CA GLU A 170 -15.95 14.54 3.25
C GLU A 170 -14.64 15.36 3.07
N ASP A 171 -14.02 15.82 4.16
CA ASP A 171 -12.75 16.54 4.11
C ASP A 171 -11.63 15.69 3.53
N ILE A 172 -11.45 14.46 4.00
CA ILE A 172 -10.40 13.59 3.48
C ILE A 172 -10.68 13.11 2.05
N LYS A 173 -11.93 12.82 1.73
CA LYS A 173 -12.38 12.34 0.42
C LYS A 173 -12.23 13.41 -0.66
N ASN A 174 -12.61 14.66 -0.35
CA ASN A 174 -12.58 15.78 -1.28
C ASN A 174 -11.24 16.53 -1.27
N ASN A 175 -10.28 16.11 -0.47
CA ASN A 175 -8.97 16.71 -0.42
C ASN A 175 -8.28 16.67 -1.80
N PRO A 176 -7.91 17.84 -2.39
CA PRO A 176 -7.29 17.90 -3.72
C PRO A 176 -5.95 17.13 -3.79
N ASP A 177 -5.30 16.94 -2.65
CA ASP A 177 -4.05 16.19 -2.54
C ASP A 177 -4.25 14.67 -2.50
N LYS A 178 -5.52 14.21 -2.42
CA LYS A 178 -5.91 12.79 -2.47
C LYS A 178 -5.10 11.91 -1.51
N PRO A 179 -5.16 12.14 -0.19
CA PRO A 179 -4.40 11.37 0.79
C PRO A 179 -4.80 9.89 0.84
N LEU A 180 -6.03 9.53 0.46
CA LEU A 180 -6.50 8.15 0.39
C LEU A 180 -5.93 7.36 -0.80
N MET A 181 -5.28 8.04 -1.76
CA MET A 181 -4.71 7.38 -2.94
C MET A 181 -3.40 6.65 -2.56
N ASN A 182 -3.39 5.33 -2.73
CA ASN A 182 -2.15 4.56 -2.66
C ASN A 182 -1.31 4.80 -3.91
N ARG A 183 -0.34 5.74 -3.82
CA ARG A 183 0.44 6.20 -4.97
C ARG A 183 1.45 5.18 -5.48
N TYR A 184 1.95 4.28 -4.66
CA TYR A 184 2.87 3.25 -5.13
C TYR A 184 2.15 2.11 -5.89
N LEU A 185 0.83 1.95 -5.72
CA LEU A 185 0.03 1.00 -6.49
C LEU A 185 -0.73 1.67 -7.65
N GLN A 186 -1.25 2.88 -7.43
CA GLN A 186 -2.19 3.54 -8.34
C GLN A 186 -1.56 4.73 -9.09
N GLY A 187 -0.41 5.23 -8.62
CA GLY A 187 0.28 6.35 -9.23
C GLY A 187 0.82 6.01 -10.61
N LYS A 188 0.67 6.96 -11.54
CA LYS A 188 1.23 6.86 -12.88
C LYS A 188 2.35 7.88 -13.01
N TYR A 189 3.57 7.40 -13.17
CA TYR A 189 4.76 8.23 -13.26
C TYR A 189 5.44 8.00 -14.60
N ILE A 190 5.95 9.08 -15.21
CA ILE A 190 6.76 8.98 -16.42
C ILE A 190 8.13 8.45 -16.00
N PRO A 191 8.58 7.30 -16.51
CA PRO A 191 9.82 6.67 -16.07
C PRO A 191 11.08 7.47 -16.46
N GLY A 192 11.00 8.31 -17.49
CA GLY A 192 12.14 9.12 -17.96
C GLY A 192 13.34 8.26 -18.35
N SER A 193 14.51 8.73 -17.98
CA SER A 193 15.80 8.12 -18.40
C SER A 193 16.09 6.73 -17.80
N ILE A 194 15.35 6.29 -16.77
CA ILE A 194 15.55 4.94 -16.21
C ILE A 194 15.32 3.84 -17.25
N VAL A 195 14.43 4.05 -18.21
CA VAL A 195 14.16 3.07 -19.29
C VAL A 195 15.30 2.96 -20.30
N LYS A 196 16.26 3.89 -20.31
CA LYS A 196 17.44 3.81 -21.18
C LYS A 196 18.29 2.57 -20.89
N MET A 197 18.32 2.09 -19.64
CA MET A 197 18.99 0.84 -19.28
C MET A 197 18.37 -0.36 -20.00
N ILE A 198 17.05 -0.45 -20.08
CA ILE A 198 16.37 -1.53 -20.80
C ILE A 198 16.62 -1.41 -22.31
N THR A 199 16.56 -0.18 -22.83
CA THR A 199 16.89 0.10 -24.23
C THR A 199 18.33 -0.30 -24.55
N GLN A 200 19.29 -0.03 -23.66
CA GLN A 200 20.69 -0.45 -23.81
C GLN A 200 20.82 -1.98 -23.87
N VAL A 201 20.15 -2.69 -22.95
CA VAL A 201 20.15 -4.17 -22.98
C VAL A 201 19.58 -4.69 -24.30
N THR A 202 18.50 -4.08 -24.80
CA THR A 202 17.91 -4.46 -26.09
C THR A 202 18.88 -4.21 -27.26
N LEU A 203 19.59 -3.07 -27.25
CA LEU A 203 20.59 -2.76 -28.26
C LEU A 203 21.72 -3.77 -28.24
N LEU A 204 22.27 -4.08 -27.07
CA LEU A 204 23.38 -5.03 -26.90
C LEU A 204 23.04 -6.45 -27.35
N ASN A 205 21.78 -6.84 -27.23
CA ASN A 205 21.27 -8.14 -27.67
C ASN A 205 20.83 -8.16 -29.14
N SER A 206 21.03 -7.06 -29.86
CA SER A 206 20.65 -6.95 -31.27
C SER A 206 21.86 -7.11 -32.18
N ASP A 207 21.83 -8.07 -33.10
CA ASP A 207 22.87 -8.27 -34.14
C ASP A 207 23.06 -7.03 -35.06
N LYS A 208 22.09 -6.12 -35.05
CA LYS A 208 22.11 -4.91 -35.88
C LYS A 208 22.82 -3.74 -35.24
N PHE A 209 23.06 -3.80 -33.93
CA PHE A 209 23.69 -2.72 -33.19
C PHE A 209 25.21 -2.97 -33.06
N ASN A 210 26.02 -2.06 -33.61
CA ASN A 210 27.44 -2.08 -33.38
C ASN A 210 27.80 -1.19 -32.17
N LYS A 211 28.22 -1.84 -31.07
CA LYS A 211 28.57 -1.20 -29.79
C LYS A 211 29.80 -0.28 -29.88
N ASP A 212 30.67 -0.49 -30.90
CA ASP A 212 31.93 0.25 -31.07
C ASP A 212 31.72 1.56 -31.86
N VAL A 213 30.53 1.76 -32.42
CA VAL A 213 30.20 2.98 -33.17
C VAL A 213 29.75 4.09 -32.23
N LYS A 214 30.46 5.21 -32.27
CA LYS A 214 30.04 6.42 -31.58
C LYS A 214 28.92 7.14 -32.31
N GLN A 215 28.09 7.85 -31.56
CA GLN A 215 27.02 8.71 -32.08
C GLN A 215 27.24 10.15 -31.62
N TYR A 216 27.23 11.07 -32.57
CA TYR A 216 27.36 12.49 -32.30
C TYR A 216 26.06 13.09 -31.78
N CYS A 217 26.10 13.80 -30.68
CA CYS A 217 24.98 14.53 -30.09
C CYS A 217 25.17 16.04 -30.23
N PRO A 218 24.46 16.71 -31.14
CA PRO A 218 24.49 18.17 -31.28
C PRO A 218 23.57 18.93 -30.33
N GLY A 219 22.98 18.25 -29.31
CA GLY A 219 21.97 18.83 -28.42
C GLY A 219 20.53 18.59 -28.86
N PHE A 220 20.30 18.13 -30.09
CA PHE A 220 18.97 17.83 -30.61
C PHE A 220 19.01 16.70 -31.64
N TYR A 221 17.82 16.15 -31.90
CA TYR A 221 17.59 15.14 -32.92
C TYR A 221 16.32 15.48 -33.70
N GLN A 222 16.44 15.63 -35.02
CA GLN A 222 15.30 15.87 -35.89
C GLN A 222 14.74 14.55 -36.43
N PHE A 223 13.46 14.36 -36.29
CA PHE A 223 12.70 13.22 -36.82
C PHE A 223 11.42 13.70 -37.53
N GLY A 224 11.42 13.61 -38.87
CA GLY A 224 10.39 14.26 -39.66
C GLY A 224 10.40 15.78 -39.42
N ASP A 225 9.20 16.31 -39.15
CA ASP A 225 8.98 17.73 -38.85
C ASP A 225 9.15 18.09 -37.37
N ARG A 226 9.57 17.13 -36.52
CA ARG A 226 9.74 17.36 -35.08
C ARG A 226 11.21 17.36 -34.67
N ILE A 227 11.50 18.27 -33.75
CA ILE A 227 12.82 18.35 -33.09
C ILE A 227 12.68 17.83 -31.66
N PHE A 228 13.53 16.89 -31.29
CA PHE A 228 13.64 16.32 -29.93
C PHE A 228 14.92 16.80 -29.31
N GLY A 229 14.87 17.59 -28.25
CA GLY A 229 16.03 18.10 -27.54
C GLY A 229 16.73 17.03 -26.72
N CYS A 230 18.02 17.22 -26.49
CA CYS A 230 18.74 16.62 -25.40
C CYS A 230 18.60 17.50 -24.16
N TRP A 231 18.84 16.95 -22.98
CA TRP A 231 18.83 17.76 -21.77
C TRP A 231 19.99 18.78 -21.75
N LEU A 232 21.12 18.48 -22.47
CA LEU A 232 22.23 19.41 -22.72
C LEU A 232 22.03 20.01 -24.11
N SER A 233 21.69 21.29 -24.18
CA SER A 233 21.37 22.01 -25.42
C SER A 233 22.58 22.17 -26.36
N GLU A 234 23.78 22.33 -25.79
CA GLU A 234 25.05 22.44 -26.55
C GLU A 234 25.51 21.10 -27.14
N GLY A 235 24.86 19.99 -26.69
CA GLY A 235 25.20 18.66 -27.12
C GLY A 235 26.36 18.03 -26.35
N HIS A 236 26.46 16.71 -26.45
CA HIS A 236 27.48 15.93 -25.76
C HIS A 236 28.66 15.56 -26.67
N GLY A 237 28.61 15.90 -27.96
CA GLY A 237 29.62 15.45 -28.92
C GLY A 237 29.51 13.95 -29.24
N ASP A 238 30.65 13.33 -29.55
CA ASP A 238 30.72 11.91 -29.89
C ASP A 238 30.73 11.02 -28.66
N LEU A 239 29.70 10.16 -28.54
CA LEU A 239 29.52 9.26 -27.42
C LEU A 239 29.45 7.79 -27.84
N SER A 240 30.14 6.94 -27.13
CA SER A 240 29.90 5.49 -27.09
C SER A 240 28.63 5.19 -26.29
N LEU A 241 28.15 3.94 -26.35
CA LEU A 241 26.97 3.51 -25.57
C LEU A 241 27.18 3.72 -24.06
N THR A 242 28.35 3.37 -23.52
CA THR A 242 28.68 3.53 -22.10
C THR A 242 28.72 5.00 -21.70
N GLU A 243 29.36 5.86 -22.51
CA GLU A 243 29.37 7.31 -22.26
C GLU A 243 27.96 7.89 -22.32
N ALA A 244 27.13 7.47 -23.29
CA ALA A 244 25.74 7.93 -23.44
C ALA A 244 24.85 7.58 -22.26
N ILE A 245 24.99 6.40 -21.63
CA ILE A 245 24.30 6.05 -20.39
C ILE A 245 24.80 6.90 -19.22
N SER A 246 26.11 7.05 -19.08
CA SER A 246 26.75 7.82 -18.01
C SER A 246 26.24 9.26 -17.94
N VAL A 247 26.15 9.93 -19.10
CA VAL A 247 25.66 11.31 -19.20
C VAL A 247 24.18 11.40 -19.53
N SER A 248 23.48 10.26 -19.59
CA SER A 248 22.04 10.19 -19.91
C SER A 248 21.66 10.92 -21.21
N CYS A 249 22.44 10.78 -22.27
CA CYS A 249 22.24 11.46 -23.55
C CYS A 249 20.94 10.96 -24.24
N ASP A 250 19.96 11.83 -24.44
CA ASP A 250 18.71 11.47 -25.12
C ASP A 250 18.89 11.21 -26.59
N VAL A 251 19.71 12.06 -27.27
CA VAL A 251 19.94 11.99 -28.71
C VAL A 251 20.61 10.68 -29.13
N PHE A 252 21.53 10.16 -28.32
CA PHE A 252 22.13 8.85 -28.56
C PHE A 252 21.06 7.77 -28.71
N PHE A 253 20.13 7.72 -27.75
CA PHE A 253 19.03 6.72 -27.75
C PHE A 253 18.01 6.97 -28.86
N TYR A 254 17.71 8.22 -29.21
CA TYR A 254 16.82 8.53 -30.34
C TYR A 254 17.43 8.03 -31.69
N LYS A 255 18.75 8.12 -31.85
CA LYS A 255 19.43 7.65 -33.05
C LYS A 255 19.53 6.12 -33.10
N THR A 256 19.88 5.49 -31.99
CA THR A 256 20.16 4.05 -31.95
C THR A 256 18.92 3.18 -31.90
N ILE A 257 17.82 3.66 -31.31
CA ILE A 257 16.57 2.88 -31.20
C ILE A 257 16.02 2.46 -32.58
N LYS A 258 16.32 3.19 -33.64
CA LYS A 258 15.88 2.85 -34.99
C LYS A 258 16.53 1.59 -35.53
N GLN A 259 17.65 1.16 -34.95
CA GLN A 259 18.37 -0.05 -35.37
C GLN A 259 17.72 -1.32 -34.88
N ILE A 260 16.78 -1.23 -33.92
CA ILE A 260 16.06 -2.35 -33.37
C ILE A 260 14.58 -2.31 -33.73
N LYS A 261 13.97 -3.51 -33.81
CA LYS A 261 12.52 -3.62 -34.05
C LYS A 261 11.77 -3.31 -32.77
N ILE A 262 10.61 -2.68 -32.90
CA ILE A 262 9.74 -2.36 -31.75
C ILE A 262 9.37 -3.60 -30.91
N ASN A 263 9.21 -4.76 -31.56
CA ASN A 263 8.91 -5.99 -30.84
C ASN A 263 10.08 -6.42 -29.93
N ALA A 264 11.33 -6.26 -30.36
CA ALA A 264 12.49 -6.59 -29.51
C ALA A 264 12.56 -5.69 -28.27
N LEU A 265 12.23 -4.40 -28.43
CA LEU A 265 12.11 -3.48 -27.30
C LEU A 265 10.98 -3.88 -26.36
N HIS A 266 9.79 -4.17 -26.91
CA HIS A 266 8.63 -4.63 -26.14
C HIS A 266 8.93 -5.91 -25.34
N ASP A 267 9.59 -6.89 -25.97
CA ASP A 267 9.94 -8.14 -25.33
C ASP A 267 10.96 -7.93 -24.19
N SER A 268 11.93 -7.04 -24.40
CA SER A 268 12.85 -6.64 -23.33
C SER A 268 12.11 -5.98 -22.16
N PHE A 269 11.20 -5.05 -22.41
CA PHE A 269 10.39 -4.45 -21.34
C PHE A 269 9.60 -5.51 -20.55
N LYS A 270 9.04 -6.51 -21.23
CA LYS A 270 8.37 -7.64 -20.56
C LYS A 270 9.30 -8.48 -19.69
N LEU A 271 10.52 -8.76 -20.16
CA LEU A 271 11.54 -9.48 -19.38
C LEU A 271 11.87 -8.75 -18.06
N PHE A 272 11.87 -7.41 -18.09
CA PHE A 272 12.04 -6.59 -16.88
C PHE A 272 10.73 -6.40 -16.08
N GLY A 273 9.65 -7.11 -16.41
CA GLY A 273 8.38 -7.08 -15.68
C GLY A 273 7.44 -5.93 -16.05
N PHE A 274 7.79 -5.07 -16.99
CA PHE A 274 6.92 -3.98 -17.42
C PHE A 274 5.66 -4.51 -18.12
N GLY A 275 4.51 -3.94 -17.79
CA GLY A 275 3.22 -4.38 -18.33
C GLY A 275 2.67 -5.66 -17.70
N LEU A 276 3.37 -6.25 -16.74
CA LEU A 276 2.92 -7.38 -15.94
C LEU A 276 2.34 -6.90 -14.60
N LYS A 277 1.41 -7.68 -14.03
CA LYS A 277 0.93 -7.43 -12.67
C LYS A 277 2.04 -7.76 -11.68
N THR A 278 2.34 -6.83 -10.77
CA THR A 278 3.34 -7.03 -9.71
C THR A 278 2.89 -8.05 -8.66
N LYS A 279 1.59 -8.39 -8.61
CA LYS A 279 0.95 -9.24 -7.59
C LYS A 279 1.05 -8.67 -6.16
N ILE A 280 1.33 -7.40 -6.04
CA ILE A 280 1.10 -6.63 -4.82
C ILE A 280 -0.39 -6.31 -4.80
N ASP A 281 -1.02 -6.54 -3.69
CA ASP A 281 -2.46 -6.33 -3.44
C ASP A 281 -2.86 -4.88 -3.18
#